data_eda2a28880ccfa9c37f912f9d5a9161c
#
_entry.id   eda2a28880ccfa9c37f912f9d5a9161c
#
_cell.length_a   1.000
_cell.length_b   1.000
_cell.length_c   1.000
_cell.angle_alpha   90.00
_cell.angle_beta   90.00
_cell.angle_gamma   90.00
#
_symmetry.space_group_name_H-M   'P 1'
#
loop_
_entity.id
_entity.type
_entity.pdbx_description
1 polymer ?
#
loop_
_entity_poly.entity_id
_entity_poly.type
_entity_poly.pdbx_seq_one_letter_code
_entity_poly.pdbx_strand_id
1 'polypeptide(L)'
;MLVGEKAYLYGESVIALLNLIPTNPAYFYVAQFGRSRKILPNEIVLKTADPGYTPVLIQGIRCQRVGDAILAAKDTIPSDRLLDAAREAYRTGHIDKEESQRIISELEASR
;
A
#
# COMPACT_ATOMS: atom_id res chain seq x y z
N MET A 1 17.67 1.45 8.76
CA MET A 1 16.40 2.02 8.25
C MET A 1 16.18 3.40 8.83
N LEU A 2 15.62 4.30 8.04
CA LEU A 2 15.32 5.67 8.47
C LEU A 2 14.15 5.75 9.46
N VAL A 3 13.31 4.72 9.50
CA VAL A 3 12.14 4.62 10.36
C VAL A 3 12.23 3.36 11.23
N GLY A 4 11.35 3.21 12.21
CA GLY A 4 11.41 2.13 13.19
C GLY A 4 11.40 0.73 12.58
N GLU A 5 11.90 -0.25 13.34
CA GLU A 5 12.04 -1.64 12.87
C GLU A 5 10.73 -2.29 12.48
N LYS A 6 9.61 -1.84 13.07
CA LYS A 6 8.28 -2.39 12.78
C LYS A 6 7.52 -1.60 11.72
N ALA A 7 8.18 -0.61 11.11
CA ALA A 7 7.56 0.17 10.06
C ALA A 7 7.27 -0.69 8.82
N TYR A 8 6.26 -0.31 8.06
CA TYR A 8 5.92 -1.00 6.83
C TYR A 8 5.47 0.00 5.76
N LEU A 9 5.68 -0.37 4.50
CA LEU A 9 5.17 0.41 3.37
C LEU A 9 3.64 0.26 3.28
N TYR A 10 2.97 1.31 2.83
CA TYR A 10 1.52 1.26 2.63
C TYR A 10 1.11 1.95 1.33
N GLY A 11 -0.12 1.66 0.90
CA GLY A 11 -0.76 2.34 -0.22
C GLY A 11 0.04 2.26 -1.51
N GLU A 12 0.25 3.41 -2.14
CA GLU A 12 0.91 3.51 -3.44
C GLU A 12 2.31 2.90 -3.46
N SER A 13 3.03 2.94 -2.34
CA SER A 13 4.37 2.36 -2.29
C SER A 13 4.37 0.84 -2.47
N VAL A 14 3.35 0.16 -1.97
CA VAL A 14 3.21 -1.29 -2.19
C VAL A 14 2.86 -1.58 -3.64
N ILE A 15 1.96 -0.79 -4.23
CA ILE A 15 1.58 -0.92 -5.63
C ILE A 15 2.81 -0.74 -6.53
N ALA A 16 3.65 0.25 -6.22
CA ALA A 16 4.88 0.51 -6.98
C ALA A 16 5.89 -0.62 -6.81
N LEU A 17 6.05 -1.14 -5.59
CA LEU A 17 6.97 -2.24 -5.32
C LEU A 17 6.63 -3.48 -6.15
N LEU A 18 5.34 -3.79 -6.28
CA LEU A 18 4.86 -4.95 -7.03
C LEU A 18 4.63 -4.65 -8.50
N ASN A 19 4.78 -3.40 -8.91
CA ASN A 19 4.57 -2.97 -10.29
C ASN A 19 3.20 -3.38 -10.82
N LEU A 20 2.16 -3.20 -10.00
CA LEU A 20 0.80 -3.61 -10.36
C LEU A 20 0.20 -2.74 -11.47
N ILE A 21 0.55 -1.47 -11.50
CA ILE A 21 0.23 -0.53 -12.56
C ILE A 21 1.43 0.39 -12.77
N PRO A 22 1.56 1.01 -13.93
CA PRO A 22 2.59 2.04 -14.11
C PRO A 22 2.35 3.18 -13.12
N THR A 23 3.31 3.40 -12.26
CA THR A 23 3.25 4.47 -11.27
C THR A 23 4.65 5.01 -11.06
N ASN A 24 4.73 6.30 -10.80
CA ASN A 24 5.99 6.96 -10.52
C ASN A 24 5.78 7.82 -9.27
N PRO A 25 5.64 7.17 -8.10
CA PRO A 25 5.32 7.91 -6.89
C PRO A 25 6.45 8.88 -6.51
N ALA A 26 6.06 10.12 -6.19
CA ALA A 26 6.99 11.14 -5.72
C ALA A 26 7.42 10.89 -4.27
N TYR A 27 6.68 10.03 -3.56
CA TYR A 27 6.87 9.82 -2.12
C TYR A 27 6.87 8.33 -1.79
N PHE A 28 7.60 7.98 -0.71
CA PHE A 28 7.47 6.69 -0.07
C PHE A 28 6.48 6.79 1.07
N TYR A 29 5.46 5.95 1.05
CA TYR A 29 4.42 5.93 2.07
C TYR A 29 4.75 4.86 3.09
N VAL A 30 5.04 5.29 4.32
CA VAL A 30 5.50 4.40 5.39
C VAL A 30 4.62 4.58 6.62
N ALA A 31 4.13 3.48 7.16
CA ALA A 31 3.43 3.45 8.44
C ALA A 31 4.40 3.00 9.52
N GLN A 32 4.43 3.69 10.64
CA GLN A 32 5.34 3.36 11.73
C GLN A 32 4.63 3.42 13.09
N PHE A 33 5.15 2.69 14.05
CA PHE A 33 4.68 2.73 15.43
C PHE A 33 5.43 3.81 16.18
N GLY A 34 4.69 4.66 16.88
CA GLY A 34 5.27 5.76 17.63
C GLY A 34 5.72 6.92 16.75
N ARG A 35 6.43 7.85 17.36
CA ARG A 35 6.96 9.03 16.65
C ARG A 35 8.43 8.84 16.34
N SER A 36 8.81 9.17 15.10
CA SER A 36 10.21 9.32 14.75
C SER A 36 10.69 10.70 15.14
N ARG A 37 11.85 10.75 15.79
CA ARG A 37 12.53 12.01 16.11
C ARG A 37 13.56 12.40 15.06
N LYS A 38 13.74 11.54 14.06
CA LYS A 38 14.72 11.78 13.00
C LYS A 38 14.13 12.71 11.96
N ILE A 39 14.98 13.56 11.41
CA ILE A 39 14.63 14.34 10.24
C ILE A 39 14.61 13.39 9.06
N LEU A 40 13.48 13.31 8.39
CA LEU A 40 13.32 12.42 7.24
C LEU A 40 13.38 13.22 5.95
N PRO A 41 13.82 12.58 4.85
CA PRO A 41 13.71 13.20 3.53
C PRO A 41 12.28 13.59 3.21
N ASN A 42 12.10 14.67 2.45
CA ASN A 42 10.76 15.15 2.07
C ASN A 42 9.99 14.13 1.23
N GLU A 43 10.68 13.15 0.67
CA GLU A 43 10.07 12.10 -0.15
C GLU A 43 9.39 11.02 0.67
N ILE A 44 9.50 11.05 1.99
CA ILE A 44 8.86 10.06 2.86
C ILE A 44 7.65 10.67 3.52
N VAL A 45 6.49 10.05 3.30
CA VAL A 45 5.24 10.41 3.96
C VAL A 45 5.00 9.38 5.07
N LEU A 46 4.91 9.87 6.30
CA LEU A 46 4.70 9.01 7.46
C LEU A 46 3.26 9.07 7.93
N LYS A 47 2.75 7.94 8.37
CA LYS A 47 1.51 7.91 9.14
C LYS A 47 1.72 7.01 10.37
N THR A 48 0.84 7.13 11.34
CA THR A 48 0.84 6.25 12.50
C THR A 48 0.30 4.89 12.09
N ALA A 49 1.06 3.84 12.39
CA ALA A 49 0.62 2.47 12.11
C ALA A 49 -0.51 2.07 13.07
N ASP A 50 -1.44 1.28 12.55
CA ASP A 50 -2.50 0.67 13.36
C ASP A 50 -1.86 -0.40 14.26
N PRO A 51 -1.96 -0.30 15.60
CA PRO A 51 -1.34 -1.27 16.50
C PRO A 51 -1.82 -2.70 16.30
N GLY A 52 -3.03 -2.89 15.80
CA GLY A 52 -3.59 -4.22 15.56
C GLY A 52 -3.26 -4.79 14.19
N TYR A 53 -2.57 -4.04 13.35
CA TYR A 53 -2.30 -4.46 11.98
C TYR A 53 -1.09 -5.39 11.92
N THR A 54 -1.21 -6.48 11.14
CA THR A 54 -0.10 -7.41 10.90
C THR A 54 0.36 -7.26 9.45
N PRO A 55 1.50 -6.61 9.20
CA PRO A 55 2.02 -6.49 7.84
C PRO A 55 2.54 -7.82 7.32
N VAL A 56 2.73 -7.89 6.00
CA VAL A 56 3.32 -9.06 5.33
C VAL A 56 4.70 -8.70 4.82
N LEU A 57 5.50 -9.73 4.51
CA LEU A 57 6.80 -9.53 3.89
C LEU A 57 6.65 -9.73 2.38
N ILE A 58 7.11 -8.74 1.62
CA ILE A 58 7.15 -8.80 0.15
C ILE A 58 8.58 -8.47 -0.24
N GLN A 59 9.26 -9.42 -0.87
CA GLN A 59 10.67 -9.27 -1.26
C GLN A 59 11.56 -8.88 -0.07
N GLY A 60 11.22 -9.40 1.13
CA GLY A 60 11.97 -9.10 2.35
C GLY A 60 11.62 -7.76 2.99
N ILE A 61 10.70 -7.00 2.43
CA ILE A 61 10.28 -5.69 2.94
C ILE A 61 8.91 -5.82 3.60
N ARG A 62 8.76 -5.25 4.79
CA ARG A 62 7.45 -5.21 5.45
C ARG A 62 6.52 -4.29 4.70
N CYS A 63 5.36 -4.79 4.36
CA CYS A 63 4.38 -4.06 3.56
C CYS A 63 2.99 -4.28 4.11
N GLN A 64 2.12 -3.30 3.90
CA GLN A 64 0.69 -3.49 4.04
C GLN A 64 0.27 -4.64 3.13
N ARG A 65 -0.75 -5.40 3.52
CA ARG A 65 -1.29 -6.45 2.65
C ARG A 65 -1.74 -5.84 1.34
N VAL A 66 -1.54 -6.57 0.24
CA VAL A 66 -1.73 -6.01 -1.11
C VAL A 66 -3.14 -5.42 -1.28
N GLY A 67 -4.18 -6.14 -0.84
CA GLY A 67 -5.54 -5.64 -0.93
C GLY A 67 -5.76 -4.37 -0.13
N ASP A 68 -5.22 -4.33 1.08
CA ASP A 68 -5.33 -3.15 1.95
C ASP A 68 -4.59 -1.96 1.35
N ALA A 69 -3.44 -2.22 0.73
CA ALA A 69 -2.65 -1.17 0.09
C ALA A 69 -3.38 -0.54 -1.09
N ILE A 70 -4.06 -1.35 -1.88
CA ILE A 70 -4.86 -0.85 -3.01
C ILE A 70 -5.96 0.07 -2.50
N LEU A 71 -6.67 -0.33 -1.45
CA LEU A 71 -7.72 0.50 -0.87
C LEU A 71 -7.16 1.76 -0.21
N ALA A 72 -6.02 1.66 0.45
CA ALA A 72 -5.37 2.81 1.08
C ALA A 72 -4.91 3.85 0.07
N ALA A 73 -4.65 3.45 -1.17
CA ALA A 73 -4.18 4.35 -2.21
C ALA A 73 -5.29 5.20 -2.84
N LYS A 74 -6.53 5.09 -2.35
CA LYS A 74 -7.66 5.85 -2.91
C LYS A 74 -7.44 7.36 -2.87
N ASP A 75 -6.65 7.85 -1.94
CA ASP A 75 -6.38 9.28 -1.79
C ASP A 75 -5.32 9.78 -2.78
N THR A 76 -4.55 8.90 -3.38
CA THR A 76 -3.42 9.28 -4.23
C THR A 76 -3.53 8.77 -5.67
N ILE A 77 -4.33 7.76 -5.92
CA ILE A 77 -4.49 7.14 -7.23
C ILE A 77 -5.96 7.13 -7.63
N PRO A 78 -6.31 7.54 -8.85
CA PRO A 78 -7.70 7.47 -9.32
C PRO A 78 -8.26 6.05 -9.29
N SER A 79 -9.57 5.94 -9.05
CA SER A 79 -10.25 4.65 -8.88
C SER A 79 -10.10 3.71 -10.06
N ASP A 80 -10.19 4.20 -11.30
CA ASP A 80 -10.02 3.34 -12.49
C ASP A 80 -8.65 2.71 -12.56
N ARG A 81 -7.60 3.42 -12.14
CA ARG A 81 -6.26 2.86 -12.08
C ARG A 81 -6.13 1.85 -10.95
N LEU A 82 -6.81 2.09 -9.84
CA LEU A 82 -6.84 1.13 -8.72
C LEU A 82 -7.58 -0.15 -9.10
N LEU A 83 -8.62 -0.06 -9.94
CA LEU A 83 -9.29 -1.24 -10.49
C LEU A 83 -8.31 -2.08 -11.32
N ASP A 84 -7.48 -1.42 -12.13
CA ASP A 84 -6.44 -2.13 -12.88
C ASP A 84 -5.42 -2.79 -11.96
N ALA A 85 -5.03 -2.11 -10.88
CA ALA A 85 -4.12 -2.66 -9.89
C ALA A 85 -4.71 -3.91 -9.23
N ALA A 86 -5.99 -3.89 -8.89
CA ALA A 86 -6.67 -5.04 -8.29
C ALA A 86 -6.71 -6.23 -9.24
N ARG A 87 -7.01 -5.99 -10.52
CA ARG A 87 -7.01 -7.04 -11.53
C ARG A 87 -5.62 -7.64 -11.71
N GLU A 88 -4.59 -6.81 -11.76
CA GLU A 88 -3.22 -7.27 -11.90
C GLU A 88 -2.76 -8.05 -10.66
N ALA A 89 -3.13 -7.60 -9.47
CA ALA A 89 -2.81 -8.31 -8.23
C ALA A 89 -3.44 -9.71 -8.21
N TYR A 90 -4.66 -9.83 -8.69
CA TYR A 90 -5.32 -11.12 -8.82
C TYR A 90 -4.63 -12.00 -9.86
N ARG A 91 -4.34 -11.42 -11.04
CA ARG A 91 -3.67 -12.15 -12.12
C ARG A 91 -2.32 -12.71 -11.69
N THR A 92 -1.58 -11.97 -10.88
CA THR A 92 -0.24 -12.35 -10.44
C THR A 92 -0.23 -13.13 -9.12
N GLY A 93 -1.41 -13.42 -8.56
CA GLY A 93 -1.51 -14.28 -7.38
C GLY A 93 -1.28 -13.59 -6.05
N HIS A 94 -1.24 -12.27 -6.00
CA HIS A 94 -1.06 -11.54 -4.74
C HIS A 94 -2.35 -11.45 -3.92
N ILE A 95 -3.51 -11.56 -4.55
CA ILE A 95 -4.80 -11.64 -3.89
C ILE A 95 -5.62 -12.76 -4.53
N ASP A 96 -6.58 -13.30 -3.79
CA ASP A 96 -7.47 -14.33 -4.33
C ASP A 96 -8.70 -13.70 -4.98
N LYS A 97 -9.56 -14.54 -5.55
CA LYS A 97 -10.74 -14.09 -6.28
C LYS A 97 -11.71 -13.34 -5.37
N GLU A 98 -11.97 -13.84 -4.17
CA GLU A 98 -12.87 -13.21 -3.24
C GLU A 98 -12.38 -11.83 -2.82
N GLU A 99 -11.11 -11.73 -2.51
CA GLU A 99 -10.51 -10.45 -2.14
C GLU A 99 -10.53 -9.47 -3.29
N SER A 100 -10.24 -9.93 -4.50
CA SER A 100 -10.31 -9.11 -5.70
C SER A 100 -11.72 -8.54 -5.89
N GLN A 101 -12.75 -9.37 -5.76
CA GLN A 101 -14.13 -8.95 -5.89
C GLN A 101 -14.53 -7.95 -4.81
N ARG A 102 -14.10 -8.16 -3.58
CA ARG A 102 -14.34 -7.24 -2.47
C ARG A 102 -13.72 -5.88 -2.73
N ILE A 103 -12.47 -5.86 -3.18
CA ILE A 103 -11.75 -4.63 -3.46
C ILE A 103 -12.41 -3.86 -4.60
N ILE A 104 -12.73 -4.54 -5.69
CA ILE A 104 -13.39 -3.92 -6.84
C ILE A 104 -14.73 -3.33 -6.42
N SER A 105 -15.51 -4.06 -5.62
CA SER A 105 -16.79 -3.60 -5.11
C SER A 105 -16.65 -2.31 -4.29
N GLU A 106 -15.67 -2.27 -3.40
CA GLU A 106 -15.41 -1.08 -2.59
C GLU A 106 -14.94 0.11 -3.41
N LEU A 107 -14.11 -0.13 -4.42
CA LEU A 107 -13.64 0.94 -5.31
C LEU A 107 -14.79 1.52 -6.14
N GLU A 108 -15.68 0.67 -6.63
CA GLU A 108 -16.84 1.12 -7.39
C GLU A 108 -17.84 1.88 -6.52
N ALA A 109 -18.02 1.46 -5.28
CA ALA A 109 -18.89 2.16 -4.33
C ALA A 109 -18.35 3.53 -3.94
N SER A 110 -17.06 3.76 -4.07
CA SER A 110 -16.40 5.03 -3.70
C SER A 110 -16.34 6.03 -4.83
N ARG A 111 -16.81 5.67 -6.00
CA ARG A 111 -16.77 6.56 -7.18
C ARG A 111 -17.79 7.67 -7.11
#